data_42083e7cc50774fe03fe429e42133b2c
#
_entry.id   42083e7cc50774fe03fe429e42133b2c
#
_cell.length_a   1.000
_cell.length_b   1.000
_cell.length_c   1.000
_cell.angle_alpha   90.00
_cell.angle_beta   90.00
_cell.angle_gamma   90.00
#
_symmetry.space_group_name_H-M   'P 1'
#
loop_
_entity.id
_entity.type
_entity.pdbx_description
1 polymer ?
#
loop_
_entity_poly.entity_id
_entity_poly.type
_entity_poly.pdbx_seq_one_letter_code
_entity_poly.pdbx_strand_id
1 'polypeptide(L)'
;MRNPILLVAVSTSNPQYLLLYSQARELGKFLMSKLDFRLIASLYSSALAPEVQVSADGIADLVSNNFYLYRGNERDYILFAGHASPTGDEYEYSEIVLSFAKSLGVKELVSFGARWSEETISPYVTPKVLGFSTDKTGTERLQQCEVEVLKDEVALFFANTIVALSRFYDIRGYKLSVDHGEPSPHPKSLIAFLGILSALTGLTVDTSELEAKSKQLAEAIRRAEIEAPSEEEEERKQRGGRDLYR
;
A
#
# COMPACT_ATOMS: atom_id res chain seq x y z
N MET A 1 -4.26 24.25 8.94
CA MET A 1 -4.50 22.82 9.22
C MET A 1 -4.02 22.51 10.63
N ARG A 2 -4.62 21.51 11.29
CA ARG A 2 -4.27 21.12 12.67
C ARG A 2 -3.29 19.95 12.62
N ASN A 3 -2.00 20.21 12.86
CA ASN A 3 -0.93 19.21 12.92
C ASN A 3 -1.07 18.11 11.87
N PRO A 4 -1.07 18.46 10.57
CA PRO A 4 -1.40 17.51 9.49
C PRO A 4 -0.32 16.44 9.33
N ILE A 5 -0.76 15.22 8.93
CA ILE A 5 0.11 14.12 8.56
C ILE A 5 -0.13 13.76 7.09
N LEU A 6 0.93 13.44 6.36
CA LEU A 6 0.85 12.97 4.98
C LEU A 6 0.83 11.44 4.94
N LEU A 7 -0.20 10.88 4.32
CA LEU A 7 -0.34 9.45 4.03
C LEU A 7 -0.05 9.25 2.53
N VAL A 8 0.98 8.48 2.20
CA VAL A 8 1.39 8.21 0.82
C VAL A 8 0.93 6.83 0.40
N ALA A 9 -0.09 6.78 -0.45
CA ALA A 9 -0.75 5.56 -0.90
C ALA A 9 -0.74 5.49 -2.44
N VAL A 10 0.46 5.52 -3.02
CA VAL A 10 0.69 5.47 -4.47
C VAL A 10 1.26 4.10 -4.85
N SER A 11 0.68 3.49 -5.88
CA SER A 11 1.09 2.20 -6.43
C SER A 11 2.12 2.39 -7.54
N THR A 12 2.94 1.38 -7.81
CA THR A 12 3.81 1.39 -8.99
C THR A 12 3.00 1.18 -10.27
N SER A 13 3.42 1.83 -11.36
CA SER A 13 2.91 1.58 -12.70
C SER A 13 3.65 0.45 -13.44
N ASN A 14 4.75 -0.07 -12.89
CA ASN A 14 5.50 -1.14 -13.52
C ASN A 14 4.69 -2.45 -13.50
N PRO A 15 4.34 -3.03 -14.69
CA PRO A 15 3.50 -4.22 -14.77
C PRO A 15 4.04 -5.42 -14.00
N GLN A 16 5.37 -5.58 -13.90
CA GLN A 16 6.01 -6.66 -13.14
C GLN A 16 5.74 -6.56 -11.64
N TYR A 17 5.46 -5.35 -11.14
CA TYR A 17 5.27 -5.07 -9.72
C TYR A 17 3.86 -4.57 -9.38
N LEU A 18 2.97 -4.42 -10.38
CA LEU A 18 1.60 -3.89 -10.19
C LEU A 18 0.84 -4.67 -9.13
N LEU A 19 0.99 -5.98 -9.12
CA LEU A 19 0.32 -6.88 -8.17
C LEU A 19 0.91 -6.74 -6.76
N LEU A 20 2.21 -6.51 -6.63
CA LEU A 20 2.90 -6.34 -5.35
C LEU A 20 2.55 -5.01 -4.67
N TYR A 21 2.39 -3.94 -5.45
CA TYR A 21 2.20 -2.58 -4.92
C TYR A 21 0.74 -2.13 -4.87
N SER A 22 -0.20 -3.00 -5.25
CA SER A 22 -1.63 -2.71 -5.17
C SER A 22 -2.13 -2.47 -3.74
N GLN A 23 -1.44 -2.99 -2.71
CA GLN A 23 -1.78 -2.82 -1.30
C GLN A 23 -1.93 -1.35 -0.89
N ALA A 24 -0.95 -0.50 -1.24
CA ALA A 24 -1.00 0.93 -0.93
C ALA A 24 -2.19 1.61 -1.62
N ARG A 25 -2.44 1.29 -2.88
CA ARG A 25 -3.57 1.81 -3.66
C ARG A 25 -4.90 1.38 -3.06
N GLU A 26 -5.06 0.12 -2.71
CA GLU A 26 -6.29 -0.38 -2.11
C GLU A 26 -6.52 0.20 -0.72
N LEU A 27 -5.45 0.42 0.06
CA LEU A 27 -5.54 1.16 1.32
C LEU A 27 -6.06 2.59 1.09
N GLY A 28 -5.50 3.31 0.11
CA GLY A 28 -5.95 4.65 -0.25
C GLY A 28 -7.43 4.69 -0.65
N LYS A 29 -7.87 3.76 -1.50
CA LYS A 29 -9.28 3.63 -1.89
C LYS A 29 -10.18 3.32 -0.70
N PHE A 30 -9.75 2.42 0.19
CA PHE A 30 -10.50 2.07 1.38
C PHE A 30 -10.66 3.27 2.30
N LEU A 31 -9.59 4.02 2.58
CA LEU A 31 -9.64 5.23 3.37
C LEU A 31 -10.62 6.26 2.78
N MET A 32 -10.56 6.49 1.47
CA MET A 32 -11.48 7.41 0.77
C MET A 32 -12.94 6.93 0.81
N SER A 33 -13.19 5.63 0.87
CA SER A 33 -14.56 5.09 0.96
C SER A 33 -15.17 5.22 2.36
N LYS A 34 -14.34 5.34 3.40
CA LYS A 34 -14.77 5.39 4.80
C LYS A 34 -14.73 6.79 5.43
N LEU A 35 -13.93 7.69 4.87
CA LEU A 35 -13.68 9.02 5.42
C LEU A 35 -13.94 10.08 4.34
N ASP A 36 -14.47 11.25 4.73
CA ASP A 36 -14.78 12.37 3.82
C ASP A 36 -13.49 13.10 3.38
N PHE A 37 -12.67 12.41 2.59
CA PHE A 37 -11.50 12.99 1.95
C PHE A 37 -11.91 13.89 0.78
N ARG A 38 -11.49 15.15 0.80
CA ARG A 38 -11.77 16.13 -0.24
C ARG A 38 -10.52 16.48 -1.03
N LEU A 39 -10.62 16.49 -2.34
CA LEU A 39 -9.54 16.90 -3.25
C LEU A 39 -9.11 18.35 -2.93
N ILE A 40 -7.81 18.56 -2.75
CA ILE A 40 -7.21 19.89 -2.51
C ILE A 40 -6.19 20.29 -3.55
N ALA A 41 -5.55 19.32 -4.21
CA ALA A 41 -4.59 19.58 -5.29
C ALA A 41 -4.40 18.33 -6.16
N SER A 42 -4.03 18.54 -7.42
CA SER A 42 -3.63 17.48 -8.35
C SER A 42 -2.21 17.74 -8.85
N LEU A 43 -1.39 16.69 -8.87
CA LEU A 43 -0.02 16.71 -9.36
C LEU A 43 0.05 16.01 -10.72
N TYR A 44 0.31 16.79 -11.75
CA TYR A 44 0.64 16.32 -13.09
C TYR A 44 2.16 16.41 -13.25
N SER A 45 2.79 15.39 -13.79
CA SER A 45 4.23 15.36 -13.95
C SER A 45 4.64 14.49 -15.14
N SER A 46 5.71 14.90 -15.82
CA SER A 46 6.38 14.09 -16.85
C SER A 46 7.05 12.83 -16.28
N ALA A 47 7.24 12.75 -14.96
CA ALA A 47 7.70 11.54 -14.30
C ALA A 47 6.64 10.44 -14.24
N LEU A 48 5.37 10.76 -14.46
CA LEU A 48 4.30 9.77 -14.58
C LEU A 48 4.25 9.20 -16.00
N ALA A 49 3.75 7.97 -16.13
CA ALA A 49 3.54 7.38 -17.46
C ALA A 49 2.66 8.30 -18.33
N PRO A 50 2.96 8.45 -19.64
CA PRO A 50 2.22 9.31 -20.55
C PRO A 50 0.88 8.66 -20.95
N GLU A 51 0.03 8.44 -19.98
CA GLU A 51 -1.29 7.80 -20.13
C GLU A 51 -2.38 8.87 -20.14
N VAL A 52 -3.40 8.64 -20.93
CA VAL A 52 -4.63 9.42 -20.98
C VAL A 52 -5.78 8.55 -20.52
N GLN A 53 -6.52 9.04 -19.53
CA GLN A 53 -7.78 8.45 -19.11
C GLN A 53 -8.92 9.07 -19.87
N VAL A 54 -9.80 8.23 -20.42
CA VAL A 54 -11.03 8.70 -21.08
C VAL A 54 -12.22 8.30 -20.21
N SER A 55 -13.00 9.30 -19.78
CA SER A 55 -14.19 9.09 -18.96
C SER A 55 -15.30 8.39 -19.77
N ALA A 56 -16.37 7.95 -19.06
CA ALA A 56 -17.56 7.38 -19.71
C ALA A 56 -18.24 8.36 -20.69
N ASP A 57 -18.04 9.67 -20.49
CA ASP A 57 -18.55 10.73 -21.37
C ASP A 57 -17.61 11.06 -22.53
N GLY A 58 -16.51 10.30 -22.70
CA GLY A 58 -15.52 10.51 -23.77
C GLY A 58 -14.57 11.68 -23.52
N ILE A 59 -14.48 12.20 -22.30
CA ILE A 59 -13.59 13.32 -21.97
C ILE A 59 -12.22 12.76 -21.57
N ALA A 60 -11.17 13.26 -22.24
CA ALA A 60 -9.80 12.88 -21.98
C ALA A 60 -9.18 13.72 -20.85
N ASP A 61 -8.48 13.07 -19.93
CA ASP A 61 -7.69 13.69 -18.87
C ASP A 61 -6.33 13.02 -18.74
N LEU A 62 -5.35 13.76 -18.24
CA LEU A 62 -4.02 13.23 -17.96
C LEU A 62 -4.02 12.46 -16.62
N VAL A 63 -3.20 11.44 -16.56
CA VAL A 63 -2.93 10.74 -15.30
C VAL A 63 -2.30 11.68 -14.29
N SER A 64 -2.83 11.69 -13.09
CA SER A 64 -2.35 12.52 -11.99
C SER A 64 -2.32 11.75 -10.67
N ASN A 65 -1.51 12.21 -9.73
CA ASN A 65 -1.64 11.86 -8.33
C ASN A 65 -2.20 13.06 -7.56
N ASN A 66 -3.07 12.77 -6.62
CA ASN A 66 -3.89 13.79 -5.99
C ASN A 66 -3.68 13.87 -4.49
N PHE A 67 -3.81 15.08 -3.96
CA PHE A 67 -3.84 15.33 -2.53
C PHE A 67 -5.29 15.50 -2.09
N TYR A 68 -5.68 14.74 -1.08
CA TYR A 68 -7.00 14.80 -0.48
C TYR A 68 -6.86 15.13 1.00
N LEU A 69 -7.72 15.99 1.51
CA LEU A 69 -7.75 16.41 2.91
C LEU A 69 -8.92 15.77 3.63
N TYR A 70 -8.65 15.12 4.75
CA TYR A 70 -9.62 14.74 5.76
C TYR A 70 -9.35 15.48 7.06
N ARG A 71 -10.38 16.11 7.62
CA ARG A 71 -10.32 16.83 8.91
C ARG A 71 -10.72 15.88 10.02
N GLY A 72 -9.72 15.33 10.72
CA GLY A 72 -9.97 14.50 11.89
C GLY A 72 -10.28 15.32 13.15
N ASN A 73 -10.58 14.64 14.24
CA ASN A 73 -10.94 15.29 15.51
C ASN A 73 -9.73 16.02 16.14
N GLU A 74 -8.58 15.36 16.20
CA GLU A 74 -7.37 15.86 16.86
C GLU A 74 -6.36 16.44 15.87
N ARG A 75 -6.26 15.86 14.68
CA ARG A 75 -5.35 16.28 13.62
C ARG A 75 -5.99 16.11 12.23
N ASP A 76 -5.42 16.79 11.25
CA ASP A 76 -5.82 16.67 9.86
C ASP A 76 -4.97 15.59 9.16
N TYR A 77 -5.53 14.95 8.14
CA TYR A 77 -4.84 13.92 7.34
C TYR A 77 -4.86 14.33 5.88
N ILE A 78 -3.71 14.27 5.25
CA ILE A 78 -3.55 14.50 3.81
C ILE A 78 -3.21 13.15 3.19
N LEU A 79 -4.07 12.66 2.31
CA LEU A 79 -3.83 11.45 1.55
C LEU A 79 -3.29 11.84 0.17
N PHE A 80 -2.05 11.42 -0.14
CA PHE A 80 -1.49 11.48 -1.47
C PHE A 80 -1.67 10.13 -2.13
N ALA A 81 -2.60 10.08 -3.07
CA ALA A 81 -3.00 8.87 -3.77
C ALA A 81 -3.24 9.15 -5.24
N GLY A 82 -3.10 8.13 -6.07
CA GLY A 82 -3.33 8.28 -7.49
C GLY A 82 -3.04 7.03 -8.29
N HIS A 83 -2.90 7.21 -9.59
CA HIS A 83 -2.89 6.12 -10.53
C HIS A 83 -1.54 5.38 -10.57
N ALA A 84 -0.41 6.10 -10.45
CA ALA A 84 0.89 5.53 -10.69
C ALA A 84 2.01 6.18 -9.87
N SER A 85 3.03 5.39 -9.55
CA SER A 85 4.34 5.88 -9.12
C SER A 85 5.07 6.53 -10.29
N PRO A 86 5.95 7.51 -10.02
CA PRO A 86 6.87 8.00 -11.02
C PRO A 86 7.74 6.87 -11.57
N THR A 87 8.01 6.89 -12.87
CA THR A 87 8.86 5.91 -13.59
C THR A 87 10.27 6.44 -13.85
N GLY A 88 10.54 7.68 -13.50
CA GLY A 88 11.81 8.37 -13.54
C GLY A 88 11.76 9.57 -12.62
N ASP A 89 12.89 10.21 -12.39
CA ASP A 89 13.01 11.43 -11.58
C ASP A 89 12.32 11.36 -10.22
N GLU A 90 12.41 10.18 -9.56
CA GLU A 90 11.77 9.93 -8.26
C GLU A 90 12.19 10.95 -7.19
N TYR A 91 13.42 11.46 -7.27
CA TYR A 91 13.92 12.50 -6.38
C TYR A 91 13.15 13.80 -6.59
N GLU A 92 13.14 14.35 -7.81
CA GLU A 92 12.45 15.59 -8.13
C GLU A 92 10.94 15.47 -7.84
N TYR A 93 10.34 14.35 -8.21
CA TYR A 93 8.94 14.09 -7.92
C TYR A 93 8.65 14.09 -6.40
N SER A 94 9.52 13.43 -5.61
CA SER A 94 9.41 13.43 -4.15
C SER A 94 9.58 14.83 -3.56
N GLU A 95 10.51 15.64 -4.09
CA GLU A 95 10.74 17.02 -3.64
C GLU A 95 9.52 17.91 -3.87
N ILE A 96 8.82 17.75 -5.00
CA ILE A 96 7.58 18.49 -5.27
C ILE A 96 6.51 18.11 -4.24
N VAL A 97 6.32 16.81 -3.99
CA VAL A 97 5.34 16.31 -3.01
C VAL A 97 5.68 16.80 -1.60
N LEU A 98 6.95 16.71 -1.20
CA LEU A 98 7.41 17.11 0.13
C LEU A 98 7.37 18.62 0.34
N SER A 99 7.71 19.41 -0.69
CA SER A 99 7.61 20.87 -0.65
C SER A 99 6.16 21.32 -0.45
N PHE A 100 5.23 20.72 -1.18
CA PHE A 100 3.81 20.99 -1.01
C PHE A 100 3.32 20.56 0.38
N ALA A 101 3.67 19.37 0.84
CA ALA A 101 3.34 18.90 2.18
C ALA A 101 3.88 19.84 3.27
N LYS A 102 5.13 20.28 3.16
CA LYS A 102 5.74 21.26 4.08
C LYS A 102 5.00 22.59 4.10
N SER A 103 4.56 23.10 2.95
CA SER A 103 3.76 24.33 2.85
C SER A 103 2.40 24.23 3.55
N LEU A 104 1.86 23.03 3.67
CA LEU A 104 0.63 22.71 4.41
C LEU A 104 0.88 22.50 5.93
N GLY A 105 2.14 22.54 6.37
CA GLY A 105 2.52 22.36 7.77
C GLY A 105 2.68 20.89 8.20
N VAL A 106 2.81 19.96 7.27
CA VAL A 106 3.07 18.54 7.56
C VAL A 106 4.38 18.38 8.32
N LYS A 107 4.37 17.56 9.38
CA LYS A 107 5.54 17.21 10.20
C LYS A 107 5.82 15.72 10.24
N GLU A 108 4.87 14.91 9.83
CA GLU A 108 4.98 13.45 9.77
C GLU A 108 4.44 12.92 8.45
N LEU A 109 5.09 11.88 7.91
CA LEU A 109 4.72 11.20 6.68
C LEU A 109 4.69 9.69 6.94
N VAL A 110 3.63 9.01 6.47
CA VAL A 110 3.56 7.55 6.45
C VAL A 110 3.37 7.08 5.01
N SER A 111 4.30 6.28 4.53
CA SER A 111 4.25 5.66 3.20
C SER A 111 3.98 4.17 3.32
N PHE A 112 3.08 3.66 2.49
CA PHE A 112 2.64 2.27 2.48
C PHE A 112 3.20 1.52 1.28
N GLY A 113 3.36 0.20 1.43
CA GLY A 113 3.78 -0.68 0.34
C GLY A 113 3.71 -2.15 0.72
N ALA A 114 4.15 -3.00 -0.20
CA ALA A 114 4.36 -4.42 0.05
C ALA A 114 5.81 -4.79 -0.26
N ARG A 115 6.28 -5.87 0.35
CA ARG A 115 7.55 -6.50 0.06
C ARG A 115 7.28 -7.92 -0.43
N TRP A 116 7.99 -8.33 -1.48
CA TRP A 116 7.91 -9.71 -1.92
C TRP A 116 8.55 -10.63 -0.89
N SER A 117 7.84 -11.70 -0.54
CA SER A 117 8.37 -12.79 0.28
C SER A 117 8.24 -14.10 -0.49
N GLU A 118 9.30 -14.91 -0.49
CA GLU A 118 9.26 -16.28 -1.03
C GLU A 118 8.48 -17.23 -0.11
N GLU A 119 8.27 -16.81 1.15
CA GLU A 119 7.48 -17.60 2.09
C GLU A 119 5.99 -17.49 1.71
N THR A 120 5.33 -18.64 1.65
CA THR A 120 3.88 -18.71 1.47
C THR A 120 3.20 -18.09 2.68
N ILE A 121 2.62 -16.91 2.50
CA ILE A 121 1.88 -16.24 3.57
C ILE A 121 0.53 -16.91 3.70
N SER A 122 0.27 -17.50 4.85
CA SER A 122 -0.99 -18.14 5.14
C SER A 122 -2.15 -17.13 5.07
N PRO A 123 -3.19 -17.40 4.27
CA PRO A 123 -4.37 -16.53 4.20
C PRO A 123 -5.14 -16.46 5.52
N TYR A 124 -4.81 -17.36 6.45
CA TYR A 124 -5.46 -17.45 7.76
C TYR A 124 -4.77 -16.60 8.85
N VAL A 125 -3.56 -16.10 8.60
CA VAL A 125 -2.77 -15.33 9.57
C VAL A 125 -2.73 -13.86 9.15
N THR A 126 -2.84 -12.95 10.11
CA THR A 126 -2.60 -11.51 9.86
C THR A 126 -1.12 -11.31 9.61
N PRO A 127 -0.72 -10.70 8.47
CA PRO A 127 0.67 -10.51 8.14
C PRO A 127 1.32 -9.52 9.12
N LYS A 128 2.62 -9.72 9.38
CA LYS A 128 3.41 -8.76 10.12
C LYS A 128 3.60 -7.49 9.29
N VAL A 129 3.62 -6.37 9.97
CA VAL A 129 4.01 -5.09 9.37
C VAL A 129 5.48 -4.86 9.65
N LEU A 130 6.22 -4.60 8.58
CA LEU A 130 7.64 -4.25 8.62
C LEU A 130 7.79 -2.77 8.28
N GLY A 131 8.87 -2.15 8.75
CA GLY A 131 9.06 -0.74 8.43
C GLY A 131 10.38 -0.17 8.86
N PHE A 132 10.58 1.09 8.51
CA PHE A 132 11.70 1.90 8.96
C PHE A 132 11.27 3.36 9.12
N SER A 133 12.09 4.16 9.76
CA SER A 133 11.88 5.59 9.93
C SER A 133 13.14 6.39 9.62
N THR A 134 12.99 7.69 9.45
CA THR A 134 14.08 8.62 9.14
C THR A 134 14.94 9.01 10.36
N ASP A 135 14.49 8.69 11.57
CA ASP A 135 15.22 8.97 12.80
C ASP A 135 15.00 7.90 13.88
N LYS A 136 15.83 7.92 14.91
CA LYS A 136 15.79 6.95 16.02
C LYS A 136 14.47 7.00 16.79
N THR A 137 13.95 8.19 17.05
CA THR A 137 12.66 8.35 17.76
C THR A 137 11.52 7.75 16.96
N GLY A 138 11.51 7.93 15.65
CA GLY A 138 10.54 7.30 14.77
C GLY A 138 10.64 5.78 14.76
N THR A 139 11.88 5.24 14.76
CA THR A 139 12.12 3.80 14.87
C THR A 139 11.59 3.24 16.19
N GLU A 140 11.84 3.91 17.31
CA GLU A 140 11.31 3.53 18.63
C GLU A 140 9.77 3.55 18.65
N ARG A 141 9.13 4.55 18.01
CA ARG A 141 7.67 4.59 17.88
C ARG A 141 7.13 3.43 17.03
N LEU A 142 7.80 3.06 15.94
CA LEU A 142 7.42 1.88 15.15
C LEU A 142 7.46 0.60 15.99
N GLN A 143 8.53 0.41 16.79
CA GLN A 143 8.64 -0.74 17.69
C GLN A 143 7.53 -0.78 18.74
N GLN A 144 7.15 0.37 19.30
CA GLN A 144 6.02 0.49 20.24
C GLN A 144 4.67 0.13 19.59
N CYS A 145 4.56 0.30 18.26
CA CYS A 145 3.40 -0.11 17.48
C CYS A 145 3.51 -1.55 16.93
N GLU A 146 4.46 -2.37 17.46
CA GLU A 146 4.67 -3.75 17.03
C GLU A 146 5.10 -3.91 15.56
N VAL A 147 5.72 -2.87 14.97
CA VAL A 147 6.30 -2.93 13.63
C VAL A 147 7.69 -3.56 13.72
N GLU A 148 7.95 -4.57 12.91
CA GLU A 148 9.27 -5.16 12.77
C GLU A 148 10.18 -4.22 11.98
N VAL A 149 11.26 -3.75 12.61
CA VAL A 149 12.16 -2.76 12.00
C VAL A 149 13.11 -3.43 11.03
N LEU A 150 13.08 -2.97 9.78
CA LEU A 150 14.00 -3.40 8.72
C LEU A 150 15.42 -2.89 9.02
N LYS A 151 16.42 -3.75 8.80
CA LYS A 151 17.84 -3.46 9.05
C LYS A 151 18.68 -3.99 7.90
N ASP A 152 19.72 -3.24 7.56
CA ASP A 152 20.75 -3.64 6.59
C ASP A 152 20.16 -4.02 5.20
N GLU A 153 19.06 -3.36 4.81
CA GLU A 153 18.38 -3.58 3.54
C GLU A 153 18.49 -2.37 2.61
N VAL A 154 18.46 -2.62 1.31
CA VAL A 154 18.33 -1.59 0.27
C VAL A 154 16.86 -1.57 -0.18
N ALA A 155 16.20 -0.44 0.02
CA ALA A 155 14.83 -0.24 -0.39
C ALA A 155 14.75 0.63 -1.66
N LEU A 156 14.05 0.14 -2.67
CA LEU A 156 13.90 0.78 -3.97
C LEU A 156 12.52 1.43 -4.12
N PHE A 157 12.35 2.23 -5.16
CA PHE A 157 11.11 2.87 -5.58
C PHE A 157 10.64 4.06 -4.75
N PHE A 158 9.84 4.89 -5.39
CA PHE A 158 9.29 6.15 -4.89
C PHE A 158 8.77 6.08 -3.44
N ALA A 159 8.02 5.03 -3.09
CA ALA A 159 7.43 4.89 -1.76
C ALA A 159 8.48 4.82 -0.62
N ASN A 160 9.73 4.46 -0.92
CA ASN A 160 10.85 4.46 0.02
C ASN A 160 11.68 5.73 -0.12
N THR A 161 11.90 6.18 -1.36
CA THR A 161 12.65 7.41 -1.68
C THR A 161 12.04 8.64 -0.99
N ILE A 162 10.71 8.81 -1.06
CA ILE A 162 10.01 9.93 -0.44
C ILE A 162 10.16 9.93 1.10
N VAL A 163 10.18 8.74 1.72
CA VAL A 163 10.43 8.63 3.17
C VAL A 163 11.85 9.09 3.49
N ALA A 164 12.85 8.59 2.77
CA ALA A 164 14.25 8.97 3.03
C ALA A 164 14.49 10.47 2.82
N LEU A 165 13.89 11.07 1.78
CA LEU A 165 14.01 12.50 1.47
C LEU A 165 13.27 13.39 2.47
N SER A 166 12.21 12.90 3.11
CA SER A 166 11.37 13.71 4.01
C SER A 166 12.17 14.37 5.14
N ARG A 167 13.28 13.75 5.59
CA ARG A 167 14.18 14.29 6.60
C ARG A 167 14.78 15.65 6.24
N PHE A 168 15.00 15.91 4.95
CA PHE A 168 15.54 17.19 4.48
C PHE A 168 14.49 18.32 4.46
N TYR A 169 13.23 17.96 4.66
CA TYR A 169 12.10 18.87 4.74
C TYR A 169 11.57 19.09 6.16
N ASP A 170 12.29 18.61 7.19
CA ASP A 170 11.88 18.60 8.60
C ASP A 170 10.56 17.83 8.80
N ILE A 171 10.36 16.77 8.02
CA ILE A 171 9.23 15.85 8.09
C ILE A 171 9.76 14.48 8.51
N ARG A 172 9.26 13.95 9.63
CA ARG A 172 9.59 12.59 10.05
C ARG A 172 8.87 11.60 9.14
N GLY A 173 9.63 10.75 8.47
CA GLY A 173 9.10 9.73 7.58
C GLY A 173 9.01 8.37 8.26
N TYR A 174 7.91 7.67 7.96
CA TYR A 174 7.70 6.28 8.32
C TYR A 174 7.37 5.49 7.06
N LYS A 175 8.03 4.37 6.87
CA LYS A 175 7.67 3.38 5.87
C LYS A 175 7.00 2.19 6.55
N LEU A 176 5.85 1.79 6.05
CA LEU A 176 5.15 0.56 6.46
C LEU A 176 5.01 -0.36 5.25
N SER A 177 5.41 -1.60 5.43
CA SER A 177 5.30 -2.65 4.40
C SER A 177 4.72 -3.91 5.01
N VAL A 178 4.01 -4.70 4.23
CA VAL A 178 3.63 -6.07 4.59
C VAL A 178 4.35 -7.03 3.64
N ASP A 179 4.77 -8.17 4.16
CA ASP A 179 5.20 -9.26 3.29
C ASP A 179 4.01 -9.81 2.52
N HIS A 180 4.24 -10.12 1.26
CA HIS A 180 3.20 -10.56 0.36
C HIS A 180 3.73 -11.69 -0.53
N GLY A 181 3.15 -12.88 -0.39
CA GLY A 181 3.48 -14.06 -1.20
C GLY A 181 2.53 -14.26 -2.38
N GLU A 182 1.40 -13.53 -2.43
CA GLU A 182 0.41 -13.65 -3.49
C GLU A 182 0.21 -12.32 -4.24
N PRO A 183 -0.17 -12.40 -5.53
CA PRO A 183 -0.29 -11.22 -6.38
C PRO A 183 -1.50 -10.31 -6.08
N SER A 184 -2.34 -10.63 -5.12
CA SER A 184 -3.58 -9.90 -4.84
C SER A 184 -3.56 -9.19 -3.49
N PRO A 185 -4.12 -7.96 -3.38
CA PRO A 185 -4.28 -7.30 -2.09
C PRO A 185 -5.14 -8.15 -1.15
N HIS A 186 -4.58 -8.54 -0.01
CA HIS A 186 -5.29 -9.34 0.98
C HIS A 186 -5.95 -8.42 2.02
N PRO A 187 -7.25 -8.63 2.37
CA PRO A 187 -7.93 -7.79 3.36
C PRO A 187 -7.21 -7.71 4.71
N LYS A 188 -6.55 -8.80 5.16
CA LYS A 188 -5.77 -8.80 6.40
C LYS A 188 -4.56 -7.89 6.36
N SER A 189 -3.94 -7.69 5.21
CA SER A 189 -2.85 -6.72 5.04
C SER A 189 -3.34 -5.30 5.27
N LEU A 190 -4.53 -4.97 4.75
CA LEU A 190 -5.15 -3.65 4.99
C LEU A 190 -5.53 -3.48 6.46
N ILE A 191 -6.08 -4.51 7.11
CA ILE A 191 -6.39 -4.49 8.55
C ILE A 191 -5.11 -4.24 9.36
N ALA A 192 -4.02 -4.94 9.04
CA ALA A 192 -2.73 -4.76 9.70
C ALA A 192 -2.21 -3.32 9.57
N PHE A 193 -2.23 -2.76 8.34
CA PHE A 193 -1.86 -1.36 8.14
C PHE A 193 -2.72 -0.38 8.92
N LEU A 194 -4.05 -0.57 8.93
CA LEU A 194 -4.98 0.31 9.63
C LEU A 194 -4.77 0.26 11.14
N GLY A 195 -4.46 -0.91 11.70
CA GLY A 195 -4.10 -1.07 13.11
C GLY A 195 -2.86 -0.25 13.47
N ILE A 196 -1.77 -0.40 12.69
CA ILE A 196 -0.53 0.37 12.91
C ILE A 196 -0.76 1.86 12.66
N LEU A 197 -1.50 2.23 11.60
CA LEU A 197 -1.82 3.62 11.31
C LEU A 197 -2.60 4.27 12.45
N SER A 198 -3.56 3.56 13.03
CA SER A 198 -4.31 4.02 14.19
C SER A 198 -3.39 4.24 15.41
N ALA A 199 -2.54 3.26 15.73
CA ALA A 199 -1.61 3.37 16.86
C ALA A 199 -0.58 4.51 16.66
N LEU A 200 -0.08 4.69 15.42
CA LEU A 200 0.95 5.67 15.11
C LEU A 200 0.41 7.10 15.00
N THR A 201 -0.81 7.26 14.50
CA THR A 201 -1.34 8.57 14.07
C THR A 201 -2.66 8.98 14.74
N GLY A 202 -3.36 8.06 15.38
CA GLY A 202 -4.70 8.27 15.92
C GLY A 202 -5.84 8.16 14.89
N LEU A 203 -5.55 7.83 13.62
CA LEU A 203 -6.59 7.65 12.62
C LEU A 203 -7.31 6.31 12.82
N THR A 204 -8.55 6.37 13.23
CA THR A 204 -9.40 5.17 13.39
C THR A 204 -10.39 5.06 12.23
N VAL A 205 -10.53 3.84 11.71
CA VAL A 205 -11.43 3.52 10.60
C VAL A 205 -12.14 2.21 10.91
N ASP A 206 -13.41 2.11 10.58
CA ASP A 206 -14.17 0.86 10.72
C ASP A 206 -13.67 -0.21 9.73
N THR A 207 -13.19 -1.33 10.26
CA THR A 207 -12.61 -2.45 9.51
C THR A 207 -13.58 -3.62 9.29
N SER A 208 -14.82 -3.54 9.77
CA SER A 208 -15.79 -4.64 9.76
C SER A 208 -16.00 -5.24 8.36
N GLU A 209 -15.99 -4.41 7.31
CA GLU A 209 -16.09 -4.85 5.91
C GLU A 209 -14.88 -5.69 5.49
N LEU A 210 -13.67 -5.26 5.87
CA LEU A 210 -12.42 -6.01 5.57
C LEU A 210 -12.39 -7.34 6.32
N GLU A 211 -12.85 -7.36 7.55
CA GLU A 211 -12.95 -8.59 8.35
C GLU A 211 -13.93 -9.59 7.72
N ALA A 212 -15.09 -9.10 7.26
CA ALA A 212 -16.06 -9.94 6.54
C ALA A 212 -15.47 -10.49 5.23
N LYS A 213 -14.82 -9.65 4.42
CA LYS A 213 -14.14 -10.07 3.19
C LYS A 213 -13.01 -11.07 3.47
N SER A 214 -12.25 -10.87 4.54
CA SER A 214 -11.19 -11.78 4.95
C SER A 214 -11.73 -13.18 5.29
N LYS A 215 -12.85 -13.26 6.03
CA LYS A 215 -13.51 -14.53 6.36
C LYS A 215 -14.01 -15.24 5.09
N GLN A 216 -14.69 -14.52 4.20
CA GLN A 216 -15.18 -15.08 2.93
C GLN A 216 -14.04 -15.63 2.07
N LEU A 217 -12.93 -14.89 1.97
CA LEU A 217 -11.76 -15.34 1.20
C LEU A 217 -11.14 -16.59 1.81
N ALA A 218 -10.96 -16.63 3.14
CA ALA A 218 -10.44 -17.81 3.84
C ALA A 218 -11.33 -19.06 3.64
N GLU A 219 -12.66 -18.89 3.67
CA GLU A 219 -13.59 -19.99 3.37
C GLU A 219 -13.51 -20.46 1.91
N ALA A 220 -13.37 -19.52 0.96
CA ALA A 220 -13.22 -19.86 -0.46
C ALA A 220 -11.93 -20.64 -0.72
N ILE A 221 -10.81 -20.22 -0.14
CA ILE A 221 -9.52 -20.91 -0.24
C ILE A 221 -9.63 -22.31 0.36
N ARG A 222 -10.22 -22.45 1.55
CA ARG A 222 -10.39 -23.76 2.20
C ARG A 222 -11.24 -24.71 1.36
N ARG A 223 -12.28 -24.22 0.69
CA ARG A 223 -13.08 -25.05 -0.22
C ARG A 223 -12.27 -25.51 -1.42
N ALA A 224 -11.50 -24.60 -2.03
CA ALA A 224 -10.64 -24.92 -3.15
C ALA A 224 -9.55 -25.95 -2.77
N GLU A 225 -8.96 -25.85 -1.59
CA GLU A 225 -7.98 -26.82 -1.05
C GLU A 225 -8.61 -28.23 -0.85
N ILE A 226 -9.88 -28.30 -0.43
CA ILE A 226 -10.59 -29.58 -0.24
C ILE A 226 -11.00 -30.19 -1.58
N GLU A 227 -11.32 -29.36 -2.57
CA GLU A 227 -11.75 -29.78 -3.91
C GLU A 227 -10.57 -30.06 -4.85
N ALA A 228 -9.35 -29.65 -4.49
CA ALA A 228 -8.15 -29.94 -5.24
C ALA A 228 -7.89 -31.47 -5.23
N PRO A 229 -7.71 -32.10 -6.43
CA PRO A 229 -7.41 -33.52 -6.50
C PRO A 229 -6.10 -33.81 -5.75
N SER A 230 -6.08 -34.90 -4.98
CA SER A 230 -4.85 -35.33 -4.31
C SER A 230 -3.76 -35.64 -5.35
N GLU A 231 -2.49 -35.40 -5.01
CA GLU A 231 -1.35 -35.71 -5.90
C GLU A 231 -1.40 -37.15 -6.43
N GLU A 232 -1.96 -38.10 -5.65
CA GLU A 232 -2.19 -39.47 -6.06
C GLU A 232 -3.27 -39.61 -7.17
N GLU A 233 -4.28 -38.74 -7.19
CA GLU A 233 -5.30 -38.74 -8.27
C GLU A 233 -4.77 -38.11 -9.55
N GLU A 234 -3.92 -37.11 -9.46
CA GLU A 234 -3.23 -36.52 -10.63
C GLU A 234 -2.24 -37.53 -11.23
N GLU A 235 -1.44 -38.22 -10.41
CA GLU A 235 -0.55 -39.26 -10.89
C GLU A 235 -1.31 -40.44 -11.54
N ARG A 236 -2.46 -40.83 -10.99
CA ARG A 236 -3.32 -41.86 -11.61
C ARG A 236 -3.89 -41.43 -12.95
N LYS A 237 -4.31 -40.15 -13.09
CA LYS A 237 -4.77 -39.61 -14.38
C LYS A 237 -3.65 -39.58 -15.42
N GLN A 238 -2.42 -39.20 -15.01
CA GLN A 238 -1.26 -39.19 -15.89
C GLN A 238 -0.80 -40.59 -16.28
N ARG A 239 -0.89 -41.59 -15.40
CA ARG A 239 -0.58 -42.99 -15.72
C ARG A 239 -1.63 -43.64 -16.62
N GLY A 240 -2.94 -43.40 -16.36
CA GLY A 240 -4.03 -43.93 -17.20
C GLY A 240 -4.06 -43.37 -18.61
N GLY A 241 -3.57 -42.15 -18.86
CA GLY A 241 -3.46 -41.57 -20.19
C GLY A 241 -2.30 -42.15 -21.05
N ARG A 242 -1.29 -42.76 -20.42
CA ARG A 242 -0.17 -43.40 -21.15
C ARG A 242 -0.50 -44.81 -21.70
N ASP A 243 -1.48 -45.49 -21.10
CA ASP A 243 -1.87 -46.85 -21.55
C ASP A 243 -2.85 -46.87 -22.73
N LEU A 244 -3.36 -45.73 -23.17
CA LEU A 244 -4.26 -45.59 -24.32
C LEU A 244 -3.53 -45.39 -25.66
N TYR A 245 -2.20 -45.34 -25.67
CA TYR A 245 -1.36 -45.17 -26.87
C TYR A 245 -0.33 -46.31 -27.07
N ARG A 246 -0.62 -47.50 -26.59
CA ARG A 246 0.12 -48.70 -26.94
C ARG A 246 -0.73 -49.67 -27.73
#